data_c79b84770c0167d0e2eac8855ffbc3bd
#
_entry.id   c79b84770c0167d0e2eac8855ffbc3bd
#
_cell.length_a   1.000
_cell.length_b   1.000
_cell.length_c   1.000
_cell.angle_alpha   90.00
_cell.angle_beta   90.00
_cell.angle_gamma   90.00
#
_symmetry.space_group_name_H-M   'P 1'
#
loop_
_entity.id
_entity.type
_entity.pdbx_description
1 polymer ?
#
loop_
_entity_poly.entity_id
_entity_poly.type
_entity_poly.pdbx_seq_one_letter_code
_entity_poly.pdbx_strand_id
1 'polypeptide(L)' 'QMCIRDSQGLLMEERKREIETELEEVIRKARISGLSEEEIRELFELIMEE' A
#
# COMPACT_ATOMS: atom_id res chain seq x y z
N GLN A 1 -20.71 9.80 4.54
CA GLN A 1 -19.80 9.43 4.16
C GLN A 1 -19.74 9.07 2.82
N MET A 2 -20.51 8.57 2.35
CA MET A 2 -20.44 8.18 1.14
C MET A 2 -20.64 9.24 0.20
N CYS A 3 -21.37 10.17 0.43
CA CYS A 3 -21.61 11.13 -0.54
C CYS A 3 -20.42 11.83 -0.98
N ILE A 4 -19.53 12.04 -0.13
CA ILE A 4 -18.41 12.73 -0.54
C ILE A 4 -17.61 11.96 -1.43
N ARG A 5 -17.91 10.75 -1.65
CA ARG A 5 -17.13 10.01 -2.47
C ARG A 5 -17.00 10.56 -3.81
N ASP A 6 -17.90 11.24 -4.33
CA ASP A 6 -17.83 11.70 -5.70
C ASP A 6 -16.60 12.49 -5.97
N SER A 7 -16.45 13.61 -5.41
CA SER A 7 -15.30 14.40 -5.74
C SER A 7 -14.08 13.84 -5.06
N GLN A 8 -14.20 13.39 -3.86
CA GLN A 8 -13.03 12.87 -3.22
C GLN A 8 -12.63 11.56 -3.78
N GLY A 9 -13.51 10.85 -4.44
CA GLY A 9 -13.16 9.59 -5.02
C GLY A 9 -12.04 9.71 -6.02
N LEU A 10 -12.08 10.69 -6.87
CA LEU A 10 -11.04 10.86 -7.84
C LEU A 10 -9.70 11.12 -7.15
N LEU A 11 -9.70 12.02 -6.20
CA LEU A 11 -8.48 12.35 -5.52
C LEU A 11 -7.93 11.14 -4.79
N MET A 12 -8.80 10.38 -4.15
CA MET A 12 -8.33 9.22 -3.42
C MET A 12 -7.77 8.17 -4.36
N GLU A 13 -8.36 8.02 -5.51
CA GLU A 13 -7.84 7.04 -6.44
C GLU A 13 -6.47 7.45 -6.94
N GLU A 14 -6.25 8.71 -7.19
CA GLU A 14 -4.95 9.14 -7.60
C GLU A 14 -3.93 8.91 -6.52
N ARG A 15 -4.30 9.22 -5.30
CA ARG A 15 -3.39 8.99 -4.20
C ARG A 15 -3.13 7.51 -4.02
N LYS A 16 -4.16 6.70 -4.21
CA LYS A 16 -3.97 5.28 -4.08
C LYS A 16 -2.98 4.78 -5.10
N ARG A 17 -3.05 5.30 -6.32
CA ARG A 17 -2.11 4.88 -7.32
C ARG A 17 -0.70 5.23 -6.94
N GLU A 18 -0.48 6.43 -6.45
CA GLU A 18 0.84 6.80 -6.03
C GLU A 18 1.36 5.88 -4.94
N ILE A 19 0.53 5.62 -3.94
CA ILE A 19 0.95 4.76 -2.87
C ILE A 19 1.16 3.35 -3.38
N GLU A 20 0.33 2.91 -4.31
CA GLU A 20 0.50 1.58 -4.84
C GLU A 20 1.86 1.44 -5.52
N THR A 21 2.26 2.44 -6.27
CA THR A 21 3.55 2.39 -6.93
C THR A 21 4.66 2.32 -5.90
N GLU A 22 4.57 3.12 -4.85
CA GLU A 22 5.59 3.09 -3.83
C GLU A 22 5.61 1.75 -3.11
N LEU A 23 4.43 1.20 -2.86
CA LEU A 23 4.38 -0.10 -2.21
C LEU A 23 5.01 -1.17 -3.09
N GLU A 24 4.78 -1.08 -4.38
CA GLU A 24 5.39 -2.05 -5.27
C GLU A 24 6.90 -1.98 -5.19
N GLU A 25 7.43 -0.78 -5.13
CA GLU A 25 8.86 -0.66 -5.02
C GLU A 25 9.37 -1.25 -3.71
N VAL A 26 8.65 -0.99 -2.63
CA VAL A 26 9.05 -1.52 -1.34
C VAL A 26 9.03 -3.05 -1.39
N ILE A 27 7.99 -3.61 -1.98
CA ILE A 27 7.89 -5.06 -2.06
C ILE A 27 9.03 -5.61 -2.91
N ARG A 28 9.36 -4.93 -3.98
CA ARG A 28 10.46 -5.39 -4.82
C ARG A 28 11.77 -5.37 -4.04
N LYS A 29 12.00 -4.30 -3.28
CA LYS A 29 13.21 -4.23 -2.48
C LYS A 29 13.22 -5.36 -1.47
N ALA A 30 12.10 -5.64 -0.85
CA ALA A 30 12.04 -6.70 0.14
C ALA A 30 12.38 -8.04 -0.51
N ARG A 31 11.88 -8.27 -1.70
CA ARG A 31 12.19 -9.52 -2.37
C ARG A 31 13.68 -9.63 -2.68
N ILE A 32 14.23 -8.55 -3.15
CA ILE A 32 15.65 -8.56 -3.45
C ILE A 32 16.44 -8.79 -2.19
N SER A 33 15.96 -8.30 -1.07
CA SER A 33 16.67 -8.52 0.18
C SER A 33 16.58 -9.95 0.64
N GLY A 34 15.68 -10.73 0.11
CA GLY A 34 15.57 -12.13 0.52
C GLY A 34 14.36 -12.40 1.37
N LEU A 35 13.47 -11.45 1.51
CA LEU A 35 12.27 -11.67 2.31
C LEU A 35 11.23 -12.42 1.50
N SER A 36 10.51 -13.30 2.14
CA SER A 36 9.47 -14.04 1.46
C SER A 36 8.16 -13.27 1.54
N GLU A 37 7.19 -13.71 0.78
CA GLU A 37 5.91 -13.03 0.78
C GLU A 37 5.29 -13.03 2.16
N GLU A 38 5.43 -14.11 2.88
CA GLU A 38 4.86 -14.17 4.20
C GLU A 38 5.51 -13.15 5.11
N GLU A 39 6.80 -13.02 5.01
CA GLU A 39 7.48 -12.04 5.84
C GLU A 39 7.08 -10.63 5.47
N ILE A 40 6.94 -10.37 4.19
CA ILE A 40 6.52 -9.04 3.76
C ILE A 40 5.13 -8.76 4.28
N ARG A 41 4.24 -9.75 4.22
CA ARG A 41 2.90 -9.56 4.69
C ARG A 41 2.89 -9.32 6.20
N GLU A 42 3.71 -10.03 6.93
CA GLU A 42 3.79 -9.82 8.35
C GLU A 42 4.24 -8.41 8.67
N LEU A 43 5.20 -7.91 7.95
CA LEU A 43 5.64 -6.56 8.17
C LEU A 43 4.51 -5.57 7.93
N PHE A 44 3.78 -5.76 6.85
CA PHE A 44 2.66 -4.87 6.59
C PHE A 44 1.64 -4.93 7.71
N GLU A 45 1.31 -6.11 8.17
CA GLU A 45 0.35 -6.23 9.24
C GLU A 45 0.85 -5.57 10.50
N LEU A 46 2.11 -5.74 10.79
CA LEU A 46 2.67 -5.13 11.97
C LEU A 46 2.55 -3.62 11.90
N ILE A 47 2.87 -3.04 10.76
CA ILE A 47 2.81 -1.61 10.63
C ILE A 47 1.39 -1.11 10.71
N MET A 48 0.45 -1.83 10.11
CA MET A 48 -0.90 -1.39 10.11
C MET A 48 -1.59 -1.64 11.42
N GLU A 49 -1.05 -2.49 12.23
CA GLU A 49 -1.71 -2.84 13.44
C GLU A 49 -1.56 -1.79 14.47
N GLU A 50 -0.79 -0.99 14.59
CA GLU A 50 -0.68 0.00 15.49
C GLU A 50 -1.72 0.30 16.41
#